data_da3d850af79d09bd2ab15e9b98fc74a8
#
_entry.id   da3d850af79d09bd2ab15e9b98fc74a8
#
_cell.length_a   1.000
_cell.length_b   1.000
_cell.length_c   1.000
_cell.angle_alpha   90.00
_cell.angle_beta   90.00
_cell.angle_gamma   90.00
#
_symmetry.space_group_name_H-M   'P 1'
#
loop_
_entity.id
_entity.type
_entity.pdbx_description
1 polymer ?
#
loop_
_entity_poly.entity_id
_entity_poly.type
_entity_poly.pdbx_seq_one_letter_code
_entity_poly.pdbx_strand_id
1 'polypeptide(L)'
;MQFSELAKVYRNVFGFNVLPIQGKRPTIPWENWQLIEQTENDVINLGWNSAVTGIGGICGINDLRNIDFDKVSDNSIVKMICKRLGLSEKYSWTIKSGSGVGYHVWLKVRENELLHKQLNGPKSTFTYL
;
A
#
# COMPACT_ATOMS: atom_id res chain seq x y z
N MET A 1 -10.98 -15.62 -5.36
CA MET A 1 -11.19 -14.94 -4.05
C MET A 1 -11.78 -13.56 -4.31
N GLN A 2 -12.83 -13.20 -3.61
CA GLN A 2 -13.43 -11.88 -3.74
C GLN A 2 -12.54 -10.82 -3.07
N PHE A 3 -12.63 -9.59 -3.54
CA PHE A 3 -11.83 -8.50 -2.97
C PHE A 3 -12.07 -8.30 -1.49
N SER A 4 -13.31 -8.41 -1.02
CA SER A 4 -13.62 -8.26 0.40
C SER A 4 -12.90 -9.29 1.27
N GLU A 5 -12.80 -10.52 0.80
CA GLU A 5 -12.09 -11.59 1.52
C GLU A 5 -10.58 -11.30 1.59
N LEU A 6 -10.01 -10.89 0.46
CA LEU A 6 -8.60 -10.55 0.40
C LEU A 6 -8.29 -9.31 1.25
N ALA A 7 -9.18 -8.34 1.24
CA ALA A 7 -9.04 -7.13 2.05
C ALA A 7 -9.01 -7.45 3.55
N LYS A 8 -9.84 -8.39 4.00
CA LYS A 8 -9.80 -8.86 5.38
C LYS A 8 -8.45 -9.49 5.74
N VAL A 9 -7.86 -10.24 4.82
CA VAL A 9 -6.53 -10.81 5.03
C VAL A 9 -5.49 -9.71 5.20
N TYR A 10 -5.50 -8.72 4.33
CA TYR A 10 -4.56 -7.59 4.44
C TYR A 10 -4.73 -6.88 5.77
N ARG A 11 -5.96 -6.62 6.20
CA ARG A 11 -6.21 -5.96 7.47
C ARG A 11 -5.80 -6.82 8.66
N ASN A 12 -6.21 -8.08 8.69
CA ASN A 12 -6.05 -8.93 9.87
C ASN A 12 -4.65 -9.51 10.00
N VAL A 13 -4.02 -9.87 8.89
CA VAL A 13 -2.70 -10.52 8.90
C VAL A 13 -1.58 -9.50 8.85
N PHE A 14 -1.69 -8.51 7.96
CA PHE A 14 -0.63 -7.53 7.74
C PHE A 14 -0.83 -6.22 8.50
N GLY A 15 -2.03 -5.97 8.99
CA GLY A 15 -2.29 -4.89 9.93
C GLY A 15 -2.47 -3.51 9.32
N PHE A 16 -2.63 -3.36 8.02
CA PHE A 16 -2.85 -2.05 7.43
C PHE A 16 -4.30 -1.84 6.99
N ASN A 17 -4.71 -0.58 6.95
CA ASN A 17 -6.03 -0.21 6.48
C ASN A 17 -6.13 -0.36 4.96
N VAL A 18 -7.34 -0.72 4.49
CA VAL A 18 -7.60 -1.03 3.08
C VAL A 18 -8.71 -0.17 2.52
N LEU A 19 -8.75 -0.07 1.19
CA LEU A 19 -9.77 0.67 0.46
C LEU A 19 -10.21 -0.10 -0.78
N PRO A 20 -11.48 -0.01 -1.17
CA PRO A 20 -11.89 -0.44 -2.50
C PRO A 20 -11.42 0.58 -3.53
N ILE A 21 -10.86 0.09 -4.62
CA ILE A 21 -10.31 0.90 -5.70
C ILE A 21 -11.02 0.56 -7.00
N GLN A 22 -11.32 1.58 -7.79
CA GLN A 22 -11.74 1.44 -9.18
C GLN A 22 -10.67 2.06 -10.06
N GLY A 23 -9.98 1.24 -10.83
CA GLY A 23 -8.82 1.70 -11.60
C GLY A 23 -7.71 2.20 -10.69
N LYS A 24 -7.54 3.50 -10.62
CA LYS A 24 -6.51 4.15 -9.77
C LYS A 24 -7.11 5.02 -8.67
N ARG A 25 -8.42 4.97 -8.47
CA ARG A 25 -9.10 5.88 -7.56
C ARG A 25 -9.88 5.13 -6.50
N PRO A 26 -9.89 5.61 -5.25
CA PRO A 26 -10.77 5.08 -4.23
C PRO A 26 -12.24 5.27 -4.65
N THR A 27 -13.07 4.30 -4.31
CA THR A 27 -14.51 4.40 -4.54
C THR A 27 -15.25 5.06 -3.39
N ILE A 28 -14.56 5.32 -2.28
CA ILE A 28 -15.12 5.91 -1.06
C ILE A 28 -14.19 7.01 -0.55
N PRO A 29 -14.68 7.92 0.31
CA PRO A 29 -13.79 8.80 1.06
C PRO A 29 -12.88 7.98 1.95
N TRP A 30 -11.61 8.34 2.02
CA TRP A 30 -10.59 7.52 2.69
C TRP A 30 -9.80 8.29 3.76
N GLU A 31 -9.99 9.59 3.86
CA GLU A 31 -9.20 10.45 4.72
C GLU A 31 -9.28 10.06 6.19
N ASN A 32 -10.45 9.64 6.65
CA ASN A 32 -10.63 9.21 8.04
C ASN A 32 -9.81 7.97 8.36
N TRP A 33 -9.57 7.12 7.38
CA TRP A 33 -8.82 5.89 7.59
C TRP A 33 -7.30 6.10 7.67
N GLN A 34 -6.85 7.34 7.55
CA GLN A 34 -5.47 7.70 7.85
C GLN A 34 -5.20 7.76 9.36
N LEU A 35 -6.24 7.91 10.16
CA LEU A 35 -6.13 8.18 11.60
C LEU A 35 -6.66 7.07 12.48
N ILE A 36 -7.52 6.23 11.97
CA ILE A 36 -8.25 5.23 12.75
C ILE A 36 -8.02 3.86 12.13
N GLU A 37 -7.63 2.88 12.95
CA GLU A 37 -7.50 1.51 12.49
C GLU A 37 -8.87 0.91 12.20
N GLN A 38 -9.00 0.26 11.06
CA GLN A 38 -10.23 -0.43 10.66
C GLN A 38 -10.43 -1.69 11.48
N THR A 39 -11.67 -1.93 11.88
CA THR A 39 -12.10 -3.24 12.38
C THR A 39 -12.46 -4.14 11.20
N GLU A 40 -12.65 -5.42 11.45
CA GLU A 40 -13.12 -6.33 10.40
C GLU A 40 -14.48 -5.89 9.84
N ASN A 41 -15.38 -5.43 10.70
CA ASN A 41 -16.67 -4.90 10.29
C ASN A 41 -16.50 -3.66 9.39
N ASP A 42 -15.58 -2.78 9.73
CA ASP A 42 -15.30 -1.62 8.89
C ASP A 42 -14.91 -2.07 7.48
N VAL A 43 -14.01 -3.04 7.38
CA VAL A 43 -13.55 -3.55 6.09
C VAL A 43 -14.71 -4.14 5.28
N ILE A 44 -15.54 -4.95 5.91
CA ILE A 44 -16.69 -5.57 5.22
C ILE A 44 -17.62 -4.50 4.66
N ASN A 45 -17.79 -3.39 5.37
CA ASN A 45 -18.76 -2.34 5.01
C ASN A 45 -18.18 -1.23 4.14
N LEU A 46 -16.99 -1.40 3.57
CA LEU A 46 -16.38 -0.38 2.72
C LEU A 46 -17.03 -0.25 1.32
N GLY A 47 -17.90 -1.16 0.94
CA GLY A 47 -18.59 -1.08 -0.34
C GLY A 47 -17.88 -1.84 -1.47
N TRP A 48 -17.67 -3.13 -1.28
CA TRP A 48 -17.04 -4.02 -2.28
C TRP A 48 -18.09 -4.46 -3.31
N ASN A 49 -18.41 -3.58 -4.24
CA ASN A 49 -19.41 -3.83 -5.28
C ASN A 49 -18.73 -4.17 -6.61
N SER A 50 -19.53 -4.32 -7.65
CA SER A 50 -19.04 -4.73 -8.99
C SER A 50 -18.14 -3.69 -9.65
N ALA A 51 -18.14 -2.43 -9.19
CA ALA A 51 -17.27 -1.39 -9.73
C ALA A 51 -15.85 -1.50 -9.20
N VAL A 52 -15.62 -2.26 -8.12
CA VAL A 52 -14.29 -2.38 -7.51
C VAL A 52 -13.40 -3.26 -8.37
N THR A 53 -12.24 -2.76 -8.74
CA THR A 53 -11.25 -3.48 -9.55
C THR A 53 -9.99 -3.85 -8.78
N GLY A 54 -9.86 -3.40 -7.53
CA GLY A 54 -8.67 -3.71 -6.74
C GLY A 54 -8.78 -3.22 -5.31
N ILE A 55 -7.71 -3.40 -4.58
CA ILE A 55 -7.59 -3.02 -3.18
C ILE A 55 -6.46 -2.02 -3.04
N GLY A 56 -6.70 -0.93 -2.33
CA GLY A 56 -5.67 0.02 -1.94
C GLY A 56 -5.27 -0.17 -0.49
N GLY A 57 -4.03 0.16 -0.17
CA GLY A 57 -3.55 0.20 1.21
C GLY A 57 -3.28 1.63 1.62
N ILE A 58 -3.56 1.96 2.86
CA ILE A 58 -3.34 3.30 3.41
C ILE A 58 -2.02 3.32 4.17
N CYS A 59 -1.10 4.16 3.72
CA CYS A 59 0.17 4.35 4.41
C CYS A 59 -0.02 5.19 5.67
N GLY A 60 0.83 4.98 6.66
CA GLY A 60 0.80 5.73 7.91
C GLY A 60 0.19 4.98 9.08
N ILE A 61 -0.66 4.02 8.83
CA ILE A 61 -1.22 3.14 9.85
C ILE A 61 -0.29 1.93 10.00
N ASN A 62 0.05 1.58 11.24
CA ASN A 62 0.92 0.44 11.57
C ASN A 62 2.24 0.45 10.79
N ASP A 63 2.81 1.63 10.62
CA ASP A 63 4.12 1.84 10.00
C ASP A 63 4.21 1.42 8.53
N LEU A 64 3.08 1.24 7.87
CA LEU A 64 3.09 0.90 6.44
C LEU A 64 3.59 2.08 5.62
N ARG A 65 4.54 1.81 4.75
CA ARG A 65 5.09 2.78 3.81
C ARG A 65 5.22 2.15 2.44
N ASN A 66 5.30 3.01 1.45
CA ASN A 66 5.47 2.60 0.07
C ASN A 66 6.53 3.48 -0.59
N ILE A 67 7.43 2.85 -1.32
CA ILE A 67 8.34 3.56 -2.22
C ILE A 67 7.83 3.35 -3.63
N ASP A 68 7.53 4.45 -4.31
CA ASP A 68 6.99 4.43 -5.65
C ASP A 68 8.10 4.79 -6.65
N PHE A 69 8.42 3.82 -7.51
CA PHE A 69 9.39 4.00 -8.58
C PHE A 69 8.61 4.27 -9.87
N ASP A 70 8.51 5.53 -10.23
CA ASP A 70 7.73 5.95 -11.39
C ASP A 70 8.59 5.91 -12.66
N LYS A 71 7.99 5.49 -13.77
CA LYS A 71 8.61 5.45 -15.10
C LYS A 71 9.90 4.62 -15.15
N VAL A 72 9.98 3.57 -14.38
CA VAL A 72 11.10 2.64 -14.36
C VAL A 72 10.71 1.40 -15.14
N SER A 73 11.42 1.11 -16.24
CA SER A 73 11.06 0.04 -17.15
C SER A 73 11.56 -1.34 -16.70
N ASP A 74 12.63 -1.40 -15.91
CA ASP A 74 13.14 -2.65 -15.37
C ASP A 74 13.33 -2.54 -13.85
N ASN A 75 13.59 -3.65 -13.21
CA ASN A 75 13.65 -3.71 -11.74
C ASN A 75 15.06 -3.59 -11.16
N SER A 76 16.07 -3.22 -11.94
CA SER A 76 17.45 -3.19 -11.45
C SER A 76 17.65 -2.15 -10.34
N ILE A 77 17.09 -0.95 -10.51
CA ILE A 77 17.20 0.09 -9.48
C ILE A 77 16.39 -0.29 -8.22
N VAL A 78 15.25 -0.95 -8.42
CA VAL A 78 14.42 -1.42 -7.31
C VAL A 78 15.19 -2.43 -6.48
N LYS A 79 15.83 -3.41 -7.12
CA LYS A 79 16.66 -4.40 -6.44
C LYS A 79 17.82 -3.76 -5.69
N MET A 80 18.46 -2.78 -6.28
CA MET A 80 19.57 -2.06 -5.66
C MET A 80 19.12 -1.33 -4.38
N ILE A 81 17.99 -0.65 -4.45
CA ILE A 81 17.44 0.07 -3.29
C ILE A 81 17.02 -0.92 -2.19
N CYS A 82 16.35 -2.01 -2.56
CA CYS A 82 15.97 -3.04 -1.60
C CYS A 82 17.21 -3.59 -0.88
N LYS A 83 18.28 -3.85 -1.60
CA LYS A 83 19.53 -4.32 -1.02
C LYS A 83 20.10 -3.30 -0.02
N ARG A 84 20.10 -2.02 -0.36
CA ARG A 84 20.58 -0.96 0.53
C ARG A 84 19.73 -0.81 1.78
N LEU A 85 18.45 -1.14 1.69
CA LEU A 85 17.54 -1.13 2.84
C LEU A 85 17.63 -2.41 3.68
N GLY A 86 18.49 -3.34 3.30
CA GLY A 86 18.62 -4.62 4.00
C GLY A 86 17.57 -5.63 3.64
N LEU A 87 16.85 -5.41 2.54
CA LEU A 87 15.85 -6.33 2.04
C LEU A 87 16.45 -7.28 1.02
N SER A 88 15.81 -8.44 0.82
CA SER A 88 16.22 -9.39 -0.21
C SER A 88 16.03 -8.79 -1.60
N GLU A 89 16.89 -9.17 -2.56
CA GLU A 89 16.70 -8.81 -3.96
C GLU A 89 15.38 -9.34 -4.52
N LYS A 90 14.84 -10.40 -3.91
CA LYS A 90 13.57 -11.00 -4.27
C LYS A 90 12.46 -10.63 -3.29
N TYR A 91 12.52 -9.41 -2.75
CA TYR A 91 11.55 -8.96 -1.78
C TYR A 91 10.12 -9.06 -2.35
N SER A 92 9.29 -9.87 -1.71
CA SER A 92 7.99 -10.28 -2.27
C SER A 92 6.96 -9.16 -2.33
N TRP A 93 7.13 -8.09 -1.56
CA TRP A 93 6.24 -6.93 -1.62
C TRP A 93 6.71 -5.87 -2.61
N THR A 94 7.39 -6.30 -3.63
CA THR A 94 7.72 -5.49 -4.81
C THR A 94 6.70 -5.80 -5.89
N ILE A 95 5.91 -4.80 -6.25
CA ILE A 95 4.78 -4.97 -7.16
C ILE A 95 4.97 -4.05 -8.37
N LYS A 96 4.83 -4.59 -9.56
CA LYS A 96 4.85 -3.78 -10.77
C LYS A 96 3.59 -2.93 -10.82
N SER A 97 3.74 -1.64 -11.14
CA SER A 97 2.60 -0.73 -11.15
C SER A 97 1.61 -1.08 -12.27
N GLY A 98 0.37 -0.67 -12.10
CA GLY A 98 -0.69 -0.94 -13.07
C GLY A 98 -0.45 -0.29 -14.43
N SER A 99 0.36 0.76 -14.51
CA SER A 99 0.75 1.38 -15.77
C SER A 99 1.73 0.54 -16.58
N GLY A 100 2.37 -0.45 -15.96
CA GLY A 100 3.43 -1.26 -16.58
C GLY A 100 4.80 -0.59 -16.59
N VAL A 101 4.93 0.65 -16.14
CA VAL A 101 6.18 1.42 -16.16
C VAL A 101 6.46 1.99 -14.76
N GLY A 102 6.62 1.13 -13.81
CA GLY A 102 6.95 1.51 -12.45
C GLY A 102 6.75 0.37 -11.48
N TYR A 103 7.18 0.57 -10.26
CA TYR A 103 7.12 -0.43 -9.20
C TYR A 103 6.72 0.22 -7.89
N HIS A 104 6.03 -0.55 -7.07
CA HIS A 104 5.72 -0.19 -5.69
C HIS A 104 6.45 -1.17 -4.77
N VAL A 105 7.18 -0.64 -3.81
CA VAL A 105 7.80 -1.45 -2.78
C VAL A 105 7.12 -1.11 -1.46
N TRP A 106 6.44 -2.09 -0.89
CA TRP A 106 5.73 -1.95 0.37
C TRP A 106 6.62 -2.40 1.51
N LEU A 107 6.69 -1.60 2.56
CA LEU A 107 7.47 -1.95 3.72
C LEU A 107 6.88 -1.35 4.98
N LYS A 108 7.32 -1.86 6.13
CA LYS A 108 7.00 -1.29 7.42
C LYS A 108 8.22 -0.58 7.96
N VAL A 109 8.06 0.68 8.31
CA VAL A 109 9.13 1.53 8.84
C VAL A 109 8.66 2.13 10.14
N ARG A 110 9.44 1.96 11.19
CA ARG A 110 9.09 2.50 12.49
C ARG A 110 8.95 4.01 12.45
N GLU A 111 7.99 4.54 13.18
CA GLU A 111 7.64 5.95 13.14
C GLU A 111 8.80 6.89 13.48
N ASN A 112 9.69 6.48 14.36
CA ASN A 112 10.83 7.29 14.77
C ASN A 112 12.01 7.24 13.79
N GLU A 113 11.87 6.55 12.68
CA GLU A 113 12.93 6.46 11.67
C GLU A 113 13.13 7.80 10.97
N LEU A 114 14.39 8.22 10.88
CA LEU A 114 14.74 9.47 10.20
C LEU A 114 14.33 9.48 8.73
N LEU A 115 14.33 8.31 8.12
CA LEU A 115 13.96 8.17 6.71
C LEU A 115 12.60 8.79 6.40
N HIS A 116 11.61 8.53 7.25
CA HIS A 116 10.28 9.09 7.08
C HIS A 116 10.29 10.62 7.12
N LYS A 117 11.05 11.21 8.03
CA LYS A 117 11.16 12.66 8.18
C LYS A 117 11.92 13.30 7.04
N GLN A 118 13.00 12.66 6.59
CA GLN A 118 13.85 13.20 5.52
C GLN A 118 13.18 13.20 4.17
N LEU A 119 12.38 12.20 3.89
CA LEU A 119 11.67 12.13 2.61
C LEU A 119 10.51 13.11 2.53
N ASN A 120 10.10 13.69 3.66
CA ASN A 120 9.00 14.66 3.74
C ASN A 120 7.80 14.26 2.92
N GLY A 121 7.56 12.98 2.85
CA GLY A 121 6.44 12.46 2.14
C GLY A 121 5.14 12.95 2.75
N PRO A 122 4.05 12.85 2.03
CA PRO A 122 2.75 13.13 2.61
C PRO A 122 2.60 12.29 3.88
N LYS A 123 1.96 12.88 4.87
CA LYS A 123 1.79 12.25 6.18
C LYS A 123 1.13 10.90 6.09
N SER A 124 0.18 10.80 5.20
CA SER A 124 -0.48 9.55 4.85
C SER A 124 -0.92 9.64 3.42
N THR A 125 -0.87 8.52 2.74
CA THR A 125 -1.36 8.42 1.38
C THR A 125 -1.92 7.02 1.19
N PHE A 126 -2.56 6.78 0.08
CA PHE A 126 -2.94 5.44 -0.29
C PHE A 126 -2.21 5.05 -1.57
N THR A 127 -2.06 3.75 -1.77
CA THR A 127 -1.61 3.25 -3.05
C THR A 127 -2.34 1.93 -3.31
N TYR A 128 -2.56 1.61 -4.57
CA TYR A 128 -3.27 0.38 -4.91
C TYR A 128 -2.32 -0.80 -4.99
N LEU A 129 -2.82 -1.91 -4.59
CA LEU A 129 -2.08 -3.17 -4.54
C LEU A 129 -2.23 -3.99 -5.81
#